data_cf5e76d63624e9120808a3239bfeb7a7
#
_entry.id   cf5e76d63624e9120808a3239bfeb7a7
#
_cell.length_a   1.000
_cell.length_b   1.000
_cell.length_c   1.000
_cell.angle_alpha   90.00
_cell.angle_beta   90.00
_cell.angle_gamma   90.00
#
_symmetry.space_group_name_H-M   'P 1'
#
loop_
_entity.id
_entity.type
_entity.pdbx_description
1 polymer ?
#
loop_
_entity_poly.entity_id
_entity_poly.type
_entity_poly.pdbx_seq_one_letter_code
_entity_poly.pdbx_strand_id
1 'polypeptide(L)'
;MKSNYFIVSKPLRYLNIKNIPGFEQIPSKRLIIVDQFNKADEFYKNVCLYENCWEKVYFVSSVNKVYLLLLFKRIKALYIFVDCSIIIGILYLIHRMEVVLLEEGIATYFPEVFKAPKQRTFIRKFLHVGDVLGSSDFTSKIYVYFPKVFLSNTIVKCDVCSFEKNMLQFIVQNKEEFLKLFSCEYYKELPFGSKVLLYITEWNIDSKILKFIEEHSNEFDYVWIKPHPHNKHVSAKIPSGVTILGGNIMAEFLISELISRGNEVTICHCGSTSVIYFMDKIKSILFESVDSANFEWQSKYNTLVHEISLN
;
A
#
# COMPACT_ATOMS: atom_id res chain seq x y z
N MET A 1 -28.85 -8.04 -10.03
CA MET A 1 -28.23 -8.31 -8.75
C MET A 1 -27.25 -7.18 -8.41
N LYS A 2 -27.08 -6.76 -7.14
CA LYS A 2 -26.04 -5.82 -6.73
C LYS A 2 -24.72 -6.57 -6.54
N SER A 3 -23.59 -5.95 -6.93
CA SER A 3 -22.24 -6.58 -6.85
C SER A 3 -21.31 -5.83 -5.91
N ASN A 4 -20.26 -6.50 -5.46
CA ASN A 4 -19.18 -5.93 -4.65
C ASN A 4 -18.06 -5.47 -5.56
N TYR A 5 -17.65 -4.20 -5.45
CA TYR A 5 -16.62 -3.59 -6.29
C TYR A 5 -15.36 -3.29 -5.49
N PHE A 6 -14.23 -3.66 -6.04
CA PHE A 6 -12.90 -3.50 -5.48
C PHE A 6 -12.05 -2.63 -6.42
N ILE A 7 -11.36 -1.61 -5.88
CA ILE A 7 -10.57 -0.68 -6.69
C ILE A 7 -9.09 -0.86 -6.39
N VAL A 8 -8.29 -1.07 -7.43
CA VAL A 8 -6.83 -1.22 -7.34
C VAL A 8 -6.14 -0.18 -8.20
N SER A 9 -5.31 0.67 -7.60
CA SER A 9 -4.45 1.63 -8.30
C SER A 9 -2.98 1.55 -7.86
N LYS A 10 -2.64 0.55 -7.03
CA LYS A 10 -1.29 0.20 -6.60
C LYS A 10 -1.26 -1.30 -6.28
N PRO A 11 -0.14 -2.00 -6.46
CA PRO A 11 -0.01 -3.42 -6.13
C PRO A 11 -0.38 -3.77 -4.68
N LEU A 12 0.09 -2.98 -3.70
CA LEU A 12 -0.25 -3.16 -2.27
C LEU A 12 -1.76 -3.23 -2.03
N ARG A 13 -2.55 -2.44 -2.77
CA ARG A 13 -4.02 -2.47 -2.64
C ARG A 13 -4.62 -3.82 -3.02
N TYR A 14 -4.05 -4.48 -4.01
CA TYR A 14 -4.48 -5.83 -4.39
C TYR A 14 -4.18 -6.84 -3.29
N LEU A 15 -2.98 -6.78 -2.70
CA LEU A 15 -2.61 -7.62 -1.56
C LEU A 15 -3.60 -7.43 -0.40
N ASN A 16 -3.90 -6.20 -0.05
CA ASN A 16 -4.83 -5.87 1.03
C ASN A 16 -6.25 -6.38 0.75
N ILE A 17 -6.74 -6.29 -0.49
CA ILE A 17 -8.03 -6.86 -0.90
C ILE A 17 -8.06 -8.37 -0.70
N LYS A 18 -7.05 -9.08 -1.17
CA LYS A 18 -6.96 -10.54 -1.06
C LYS A 18 -6.79 -11.02 0.39
N ASN A 19 -6.30 -10.16 1.28
CA ASN A 19 -6.09 -10.43 2.70
C ASN A 19 -7.29 -10.05 3.60
N ILE A 20 -8.43 -9.69 3.03
CA ILE A 20 -9.67 -9.45 3.78
C ILE A 20 -10.16 -10.78 4.38
N PRO A 21 -10.47 -10.87 5.67
CA PRO A 21 -11.06 -12.06 6.27
C PRO A 21 -12.32 -12.50 5.51
N GLY A 22 -12.34 -13.77 5.09
CA GLY A 22 -13.46 -14.31 4.33
C GLY A 22 -13.57 -13.77 2.89
N PHE A 23 -12.51 -13.26 2.28
CA PHE A 23 -12.51 -12.73 0.92
C PHE A 23 -13.15 -13.71 -0.09
N GLU A 24 -12.85 -15.00 0.00
CA GLU A 24 -13.36 -15.99 -0.95
C GLU A 24 -14.88 -16.15 -0.87
N GLN A 25 -15.48 -15.92 0.30
CA GLN A 25 -16.93 -16.02 0.53
C GLN A 25 -17.70 -14.77 0.07
N ILE A 26 -17.04 -13.67 -0.28
CA ILE A 26 -17.71 -12.48 -0.80
C ILE A 26 -18.31 -12.80 -2.18
N PRO A 27 -19.63 -12.72 -2.36
CA PRO A 27 -20.26 -13.04 -3.63
C PRO A 27 -20.12 -11.91 -4.66
N SER A 28 -20.26 -12.22 -5.95
CA SER A 28 -20.31 -11.24 -7.05
C SER A 28 -19.21 -10.19 -6.98
N LYS A 29 -17.96 -10.66 -6.87
CA LYS A 29 -16.77 -9.80 -6.80
C LYS A 29 -16.41 -9.23 -8.17
N ARG A 30 -16.25 -7.91 -8.26
CA ARG A 30 -15.81 -7.20 -9.47
C ARG A 30 -14.62 -6.33 -9.17
N LEU A 31 -13.57 -6.47 -9.95
CA LEU A 31 -12.32 -5.73 -9.79
C LEU A 31 -12.24 -4.59 -10.80
N ILE A 32 -11.79 -3.42 -10.35
CA ILE A 32 -11.46 -2.28 -11.19
C ILE A 32 -9.98 -1.96 -10.99
N ILE A 33 -9.17 -2.19 -12.02
CA ILE A 33 -7.75 -1.86 -12.04
C ILE A 33 -7.58 -0.51 -12.73
N VAL A 34 -6.90 0.41 -12.06
CA VAL A 34 -6.61 1.75 -12.57
C VAL A 34 -5.17 1.78 -13.09
N ASP A 35 -4.98 2.34 -14.28
CA ASP A 35 -3.67 2.51 -14.92
C ASP A 35 -2.86 3.64 -14.24
N GLN A 36 -2.39 3.37 -13.01
CA GLN A 36 -1.65 4.32 -12.17
C GLN A 36 -0.35 3.75 -11.60
N PHE A 37 0.01 2.53 -11.93
CA PHE A 37 1.27 1.92 -11.52
C PHE A 37 1.97 1.24 -12.69
N ASN A 38 3.28 1.06 -12.56
CA ASN A 38 4.07 0.44 -13.62
C ASN A 38 3.56 -0.97 -13.94
N LYS A 39 3.39 -1.31 -15.23
CA LYS A 39 2.86 -2.59 -15.72
C LYS A 39 1.42 -2.91 -15.27
N ALA A 40 0.58 -1.91 -15.02
CA ALA A 40 -0.82 -2.12 -14.64
C ALA A 40 -1.62 -2.89 -15.71
N ASP A 41 -1.29 -2.71 -17.00
CA ASP A 41 -1.91 -3.43 -18.12
C ASP A 41 -1.49 -4.91 -18.16
N GLU A 42 -0.22 -5.21 -17.85
CA GLU A 42 0.28 -6.58 -17.72
C GLU A 42 -0.38 -7.28 -16.52
N PHE A 43 -0.43 -6.60 -15.38
CA PHE A 43 -1.14 -7.08 -14.19
C PHE A 43 -2.62 -7.37 -14.48
N TYR A 44 -3.32 -6.48 -15.21
CA TYR A 44 -4.70 -6.72 -15.63
C TYR A 44 -4.85 -7.99 -16.47
N LYS A 45 -3.98 -8.21 -17.45
CA LYS A 45 -3.97 -9.42 -18.29
C LYS A 45 -3.75 -10.68 -17.44
N ASN A 46 -2.80 -10.63 -16.52
CA ASN A 46 -2.49 -11.74 -15.64
C ASN A 46 -3.65 -12.07 -14.67
N VAL A 47 -4.30 -11.05 -14.11
CA VAL A 47 -5.51 -11.26 -13.28
C VAL A 47 -6.62 -11.92 -14.10
N CYS A 48 -6.85 -11.48 -15.34
CA CYS A 48 -7.86 -12.09 -16.21
C CYS A 48 -7.51 -13.54 -16.59
N LEU A 49 -6.23 -13.88 -16.65
CA LEU A 49 -5.75 -15.21 -17.07
C LEU A 49 -5.69 -16.20 -15.90
N TYR A 50 -5.26 -15.77 -14.72
CA TYR A 50 -4.91 -16.67 -13.62
C TYR A 50 -5.90 -16.63 -12.45
N GLU A 51 -6.77 -15.60 -12.36
CA GLU A 51 -7.70 -15.42 -11.25
C GLU A 51 -9.14 -15.74 -11.63
N ASN A 52 -9.72 -16.74 -10.97
CA ASN A 52 -11.12 -17.16 -11.19
C ASN A 52 -12.09 -16.57 -10.15
N CYS A 53 -11.60 -15.85 -9.14
CA CYS A 53 -12.44 -15.32 -8.07
C CYS A 53 -13.23 -14.07 -8.46
N TRP A 54 -12.92 -13.44 -9.60
CA TRP A 54 -13.56 -12.23 -10.08
C TRP A 54 -14.64 -12.52 -11.12
N GLU A 55 -15.88 -12.14 -10.84
CA GLU A 55 -16.96 -12.22 -11.83
C GLU A 55 -16.67 -11.36 -13.06
N LYS A 56 -16.02 -10.22 -12.86
CA LYS A 56 -15.58 -9.31 -13.91
C LYS A 56 -14.43 -8.44 -13.48
N VAL A 57 -13.48 -8.24 -14.39
CA VAL A 57 -12.35 -7.32 -14.23
C VAL A 57 -12.47 -6.18 -15.22
N TYR A 58 -12.28 -4.95 -14.78
CA TYR A 58 -12.28 -3.74 -15.60
C TYR A 58 -10.89 -3.11 -15.55
N PHE A 59 -10.43 -2.59 -16.69
CA PHE A 59 -9.22 -1.78 -16.78
C PHE A 59 -9.60 -0.36 -17.16
N VAL A 60 -9.18 0.63 -16.39
CA VAL A 60 -9.53 2.04 -16.62
C VAL A 60 -8.30 2.93 -16.51
N SER A 61 -8.23 3.96 -17.37
CA SER A 61 -7.04 4.81 -17.46
C SER A 61 -6.93 5.88 -16.36
N SER A 62 -7.98 6.07 -15.52
CA SER A 62 -7.93 7.07 -14.44
C SER A 62 -9.01 6.84 -13.39
N VAL A 63 -8.80 7.38 -12.19
CA VAL A 63 -9.76 7.34 -11.08
C VAL A 63 -11.10 8.01 -11.45
N ASN A 64 -11.07 9.07 -12.25
CA ASN A 64 -12.31 9.73 -12.69
C ASN A 64 -13.18 8.79 -13.54
N LYS A 65 -12.57 7.95 -14.37
CA LYS A 65 -13.29 6.92 -15.14
C LYS A 65 -13.85 5.80 -14.25
N VAL A 66 -13.21 5.50 -13.11
CA VAL A 66 -13.77 4.60 -12.10
C VAL A 66 -15.12 5.13 -11.61
N TYR A 67 -15.16 6.39 -11.20
CA TYR A 67 -16.39 6.99 -10.69
C TYR A 67 -17.48 7.04 -11.75
N LEU A 68 -17.13 7.42 -12.98
CA LEU A 68 -18.08 7.41 -14.10
C LEU A 68 -18.65 5.98 -14.37
N LEU A 69 -17.78 4.96 -14.35
CA LEU A 69 -18.19 3.58 -14.48
C LEU A 69 -19.18 3.18 -13.36
N LEU A 70 -18.86 3.53 -12.12
CA LEU A 70 -19.65 3.16 -10.94
C LEU A 70 -21.03 3.82 -10.92
N LEU A 71 -21.21 5.01 -11.50
CA LEU A 71 -22.52 5.67 -11.61
C LEU A 71 -23.59 4.79 -12.28
N PHE A 72 -23.18 3.96 -13.24
CA PHE A 72 -24.08 3.10 -14.03
C PHE A 72 -24.12 1.64 -13.55
N LYS A 73 -23.60 1.34 -12.36
CA LYS A 73 -23.58 -0.03 -11.81
C LYS A 73 -24.52 -0.17 -10.63
N ARG A 74 -24.96 -1.41 -10.37
CA ARG A 74 -25.68 -1.74 -9.15
C ARG A 74 -24.70 -2.22 -8.09
N ILE A 75 -24.40 -1.33 -7.12
CA ILE A 75 -23.36 -1.57 -6.10
C ILE A 75 -24.01 -2.06 -4.81
N LYS A 76 -23.51 -3.17 -4.26
CA LYS A 76 -23.81 -3.67 -2.92
C LYS A 76 -22.83 -3.07 -1.91
N ALA A 77 -21.53 -3.30 -2.13
CA ALA A 77 -20.47 -2.72 -1.36
C ALA A 77 -19.33 -2.23 -2.25
N LEU A 78 -18.66 -1.18 -1.82
CA LEU A 78 -17.51 -0.58 -2.48
C LEU A 78 -16.29 -0.65 -1.54
N TYR A 79 -15.27 -1.38 -1.97
CA TYR A 79 -14.01 -1.55 -1.25
C TYR A 79 -12.99 -0.56 -1.78
N ILE A 80 -12.60 0.41 -0.96
CA ILE A 80 -11.75 1.55 -1.33
C ILE A 80 -10.74 1.89 -0.23
N PHE A 81 -9.90 2.88 -0.47
CA PHE A 81 -8.82 3.27 0.43
C PHE A 81 -9.01 4.68 1.03
N VAL A 82 -9.96 5.47 0.50
CA VAL A 82 -10.28 6.82 1.00
C VAL A 82 -11.78 7.07 0.81
N ASP A 83 -12.49 7.42 1.88
CA ASP A 83 -13.92 7.72 1.88
C ASP A 83 -14.25 9.22 1.96
N CYS A 84 -13.28 10.08 2.24
CA CYS A 84 -13.46 11.52 2.42
C CYS A 84 -13.73 12.29 1.11
N SER A 85 -14.19 11.63 0.05
CA SER A 85 -14.48 12.23 -1.24
C SER A 85 -15.97 12.52 -1.42
N ILE A 86 -16.29 13.75 -1.88
CA ILE A 86 -17.66 14.14 -2.26
C ILE A 86 -18.27 13.17 -3.29
N ILE A 87 -17.45 12.67 -4.22
CA ILE A 87 -17.92 11.73 -5.25
C ILE A 87 -18.39 10.41 -4.62
N ILE A 88 -17.71 9.93 -3.57
CA ILE A 88 -18.15 8.72 -2.84
C ILE A 88 -19.50 8.97 -2.15
N GLY A 89 -19.67 10.15 -1.55
CA GLY A 89 -20.97 10.54 -0.99
C GLY A 89 -22.10 10.59 -2.03
N ILE A 90 -21.82 11.09 -3.24
CA ILE A 90 -22.80 11.06 -4.37
C ILE A 90 -23.13 9.60 -4.75
N LEU A 91 -22.12 8.74 -4.91
CA LEU A 91 -22.33 7.33 -5.22
C LEU A 91 -23.13 6.63 -4.12
N TYR A 92 -22.88 6.96 -2.84
CA TYR A 92 -23.63 6.45 -1.71
C TYR A 92 -25.12 6.84 -1.81
N LEU A 93 -25.44 8.11 -2.09
CA LEU A 93 -26.84 8.54 -2.23
C LEU A 93 -27.56 7.83 -3.37
N ILE A 94 -26.87 7.60 -4.49
CA ILE A 94 -27.46 6.94 -5.69
C ILE A 94 -27.71 5.45 -5.42
N HIS A 95 -26.72 4.76 -4.86
CA HIS A 95 -26.73 3.28 -4.80
C HIS A 95 -27.15 2.71 -3.44
N ARG A 96 -27.14 3.54 -2.36
CA ARG A 96 -27.30 3.09 -0.97
C ARG A 96 -26.42 1.89 -0.69
N MET A 97 -25.13 2.03 -1.05
CA MET A 97 -24.12 0.99 -0.93
C MET A 97 -23.41 1.05 0.43
N GLU A 98 -22.85 -0.07 0.84
CA GLU A 98 -21.88 -0.14 1.92
C GLU A 98 -20.51 0.33 1.42
N VAL A 99 -19.76 1.08 2.22
CA VAL A 99 -18.36 1.42 1.95
C VAL A 99 -17.48 0.72 2.96
N VAL A 100 -16.50 -0.04 2.47
CA VAL A 100 -15.49 -0.73 3.26
C VAL A 100 -14.14 -0.13 2.92
N LEU A 101 -13.46 0.37 3.95
CA LEU A 101 -12.12 0.92 3.81
C LEU A 101 -11.05 -0.15 4.00
N LEU A 102 -9.96 0.01 3.28
CA LEU A 102 -8.77 -0.80 3.41
C LEU A 102 -7.56 0.10 3.65
N GLU A 103 -6.60 -0.37 4.41
CA GLU A 103 -5.36 0.34 4.66
C GLU A 103 -4.63 0.68 3.36
N GLU A 104 -4.21 1.94 3.23
CA GLU A 104 -3.38 2.41 2.10
C GLU A 104 -1.88 2.42 2.44
N GLY A 105 -1.52 1.94 3.58
CA GLY A 105 -0.20 2.01 4.16
C GLY A 105 -0.14 3.00 5.30
N ILE A 106 1.05 3.52 5.59
CA ILE A 106 1.30 4.38 6.76
C ILE A 106 0.38 5.59 6.85
N ALA A 107 -0.01 6.17 5.71
CA ALA A 107 -0.92 7.31 5.68
C ALA A 107 -2.27 7.04 6.37
N THR A 108 -2.71 5.78 6.42
CA THR A 108 -3.95 5.39 7.08
C THR A 108 -3.93 5.70 8.58
N TYR A 109 -2.76 5.64 9.22
CA TYR A 109 -2.59 5.90 10.65
C TYR A 109 -2.44 7.38 11.00
N PHE A 110 -2.46 8.26 10.00
CA PHE A 110 -2.38 9.71 10.14
C PHE A 110 -3.63 10.37 9.55
N PRO A 111 -4.73 10.43 10.28
CA PRO A 111 -6.03 10.89 9.75
C PRO A 111 -6.00 12.30 9.15
N GLU A 112 -5.10 13.16 9.61
CA GLU A 112 -4.94 14.51 9.09
C GLU A 112 -4.41 14.56 7.65
N VAL A 113 -3.73 13.52 7.15
CA VAL A 113 -3.29 13.42 5.75
C VAL A 113 -4.49 13.40 4.81
N PHE A 114 -5.60 12.80 5.27
CA PHE A 114 -6.85 12.72 4.51
C PHE A 114 -7.85 13.81 4.90
N LYS A 115 -7.42 14.82 5.70
CA LYS A 115 -8.30 15.89 6.13
C LYS A 115 -8.84 16.67 4.93
N ALA A 116 -10.13 16.69 4.82
CA ALA A 116 -10.78 17.38 3.73
C ALA A 116 -10.59 18.91 3.86
N PRO A 117 -10.49 19.62 2.72
CA PRO A 117 -10.49 21.08 2.73
C PRO A 117 -11.73 21.61 3.48
N LYS A 118 -11.56 22.63 4.35
CA LYS A 118 -12.66 23.26 5.09
C LYS A 118 -13.76 23.85 4.17
N GLN A 119 -13.42 24.09 2.92
CA GLN A 119 -14.36 24.52 1.89
C GLN A 119 -15.39 23.42 1.58
N ARG A 120 -16.67 23.79 1.43
CA ARG A 120 -17.79 22.89 1.10
C ARG A 120 -18.33 22.05 2.27
N THR A 121 -18.18 22.49 3.50
CA THR A 121 -18.68 21.76 4.70
C THR A 121 -20.17 21.43 4.61
N PHE A 122 -21.02 22.32 4.06
CA PHE A 122 -22.44 22.07 3.87
C PHE A 122 -22.74 20.91 2.91
N ILE A 123 -22.06 20.89 1.74
CA ILE A 123 -22.20 19.80 0.75
C ILE A 123 -21.75 18.47 1.34
N ARG A 124 -20.67 18.47 2.09
CA ARG A 124 -20.16 17.25 2.74
C ARG A 124 -21.16 16.69 3.76
N LYS A 125 -21.71 17.56 4.61
CA LYS A 125 -22.75 17.16 5.58
C LYS A 125 -23.99 16.57 4.88
N PHE A 126 -24.46 17.23 3.83
CA PHE A 126 -25.58 16.74 3.04
C PHE A 126 -25.30 15.36 2.41
N LEU A 127 -24.06 15.12 1.95
CA LEU A 127 -23.62 13.88 1.35
C LEU A 127 -23.14 12.84 2.37
N HIS A 128 -23.24 13.11 3.68
CA HIS A 128 -22.76 12.22 4.74
C HIS A 128 -21.26 11.91 4.70
N VAL A 129 -20.45 12.78 4.09
CA VAL A 129 -19.00 12.62 3.93
C VAL A 129 -18.28 13.19 5.16
N GLY A 130 -17.48 12.36 5.79
CA GLY A 130 -16.65 12.74 6.94
C GLY A 130 -15.45 13.61 6.55
N ASP A 131 -14.84 14.26 7.56
CA ASP A 131 -13.69 15.15 7.37
C ASP A 131 -12.34 14.41 7.41
N VAL A 132 -12.31 13.22 8.01
CA VAL A 132 -11.13 12.36 8.11
C VAL A 132 -11.48 10.94 7.69
N LEU A 133 -10.47 10.13 7.43
CA LEU A 133 -10.63 8.74 7.01
C LEU A 133 -11.49 7.95 8.03
N GLY A 134 -12.47 7.20 7.54
CA GLY A 134 -13.36 6.37 8.36
C GLY A 134 -14.42 7.14 9.16
N SER A 135 -14.55 8.47 8.96
CA SER A 135 -15.56 9.28 9.67
C SER A 135 -16.83 9.55 8.86
N SER A 136 -16.93 9.04 7.63
CA SER A 136 -18.14 9.14 6.81
C SER A 136 -19.25 8.23 7.36
N ASP A 137 -20.51 8.71 7.37
CA ASP A 137 -21.65 7.97 7.93
C ASP A 137 -22.00 6.68 7.16
N PHE A 138 -21.53 6.56 5.93
CA PHE A 138 -21.75 5.40 5.07
C PHE A 138 -20.62 4.36 5.12
N THR A 139 -19.55 4.64 5.85
CA THR A 139 -18.43 3.70 6.02
C THR A 139 -18.75 2.72 7.13
N SER A 140 -18.83 1.44 6.80
CA SER A 140 -19.20 0.40 7.76
C SER A 140 -17.99 -0.18 8.47
N LYS A 141 -16.89 -0.39 7.74
CA LYS A 141 -15.69 -1.06 8.25
C LYS A 141 -14.42 -0.45 7.68
N ILE A 142 -13.34 -0.57 8.44
CA ILE A 142 -11.98 -0.36 7.96
C ILE A 142 -11.10 -1.56 8.36
N TYR A 143 -10.34 -2.11 7.40
CA TYR A 143 -9.36 -3.15 7.65
C TYR A 143 -7.97 -2.55 7.70
N VAL A 144 -7.24 -2.81 8.78
CA VAL A 144 -5.87 -2.32 9.03
C VAL A 144 -5.00 -3.43 9.62
N TYR A 145 -3.67 -3.34 9.48
CA TYR A 145 -2.75 -4.32 10.08
C TYR A 145 -2.57 -4.11 11.58
N PHE A 146 -2.68 -2.87 12.06
CA PHE A 146 -2.46 -2.50 13.47
C PHE A 146 -3.69 -1.79 14.07
N PRO A 147 -4.81 -2.52 14.37
CA PRO A 147 -6.06 -1.91 14.82
C PRO A 147 -5.93 -1.07 16.09
N LYS A 148 -5.14 -1.53 17.06
CA LYS A 148 -4.94 -0.80 18.32
C LYS A 148 -4.27 0.55 18.08
N VAL A 149 -3.22 0.57 17.24
CA VAL A 149 -2.49 1.79 16.87
C VAL A 149 -3.39 2.73 16.06
N PHE A 150 -4.20 2.20 15.16
CA PHE A 150 -5.17 3.00 14.43
C PHE A 150 -6.18 3.68 15.36
N LEU A 151 -6.74 2.95 16.33
CA LEU A 151 -7.71 3.46 17.28
C LEU A 151 -7.12 4.47 18.29
N SER A 152 -5.83 4.37 18.62
CA SER A 152 -5.17 5.35 19.49
C SER A 152 -5.00 6.71 18.81
N ASN A 153 -4.89 6.72 17.48
CA ASN A 153 -4.59 7.92 16.69
C ASN A 153 -5.81 8.50 15.94
N THR A 154 -6.95 7.78 15.93
CA THR A 154 -8.08 8.13 15.05
C THR A 154 -9.42 7.94 15.74
N ILE A 155 -10.30 8.94 15.61
CA ILE A 155 -11.71 8.79 16.00
C ILE A 155 -12.52 8.45 14.76
N VAL A 156 -13.00 7.22 14.68
CA VAL A 156 -13.80 6.72 13.54
C VAL A 156 -15.21 6.33 13.99
N LYS A 157 -16.14 6.28 13.04
CA LYS A 157 -17.52 5.86 13.26
C LYS A 157 -17.78 4.41 12.80
N CYS A 158 -16.81 3.81 12.11
CA CYS A 158 -16.92 2.47 11.54
C CYS A 158 -16.24 1.42 12.42
N ASP A 159 -16.54 0.15 12.18
CA ASP A 159 -15.85 -0.97 12.80
C ASP A 159 -14.40 -1.05 12.32
N VAL A 160 -13.46 -1.16 13.25
CA VAL A 160 -12.03 -1.36 12.95
C VAL A 160 -11.69 -2.85 13.05
N CYS A 161 -11.25 -3.42 11.94
CA CYS A 161 -10.99 -4.85 11.80
C CYS A 161 -9.51 -5.10 11.42
N SER A 162 -8.98 -6.24 11.83
CA SER A 162 -7.68 -6.71 11.34
C SER A 162 -7.82 -7.38 9.99
N PHE A 163 -6.77 -7.31 9.17
CA PHE A 163 -6.60 -8.26 8.07
C PHE A 163 -6.49 -9.70 8.59
N GLU A 164 -6.70 -10.67 7.71
CA GLU A 164 -6.69 -12.10 8.08
C GLU A 164 -5.32 -12.55 8.58
N LYS A 165 -4.24 -12.07 7.93
CA LYS A 165 -2.85 -12.42 8.23
C LYS A 165 -1.99 -11.18 8.25
N ASN A 166 -0.87 -11.23 8.99
CA ASN A 166 0.14 -10.20 8.81
C ASN A 166 0.73 -10.27 7.38
N MET A 167 1.35 -9.18 6.93
CA MET A 167 1.82 -9.04 5.55
C MET A 167 2.80 -10.15 5.14
N LEU A 168 3.76 -10.48 6.01
CA LEU A 168 4.76 -11.52 5.74
C LEU A 168 4.09 -12.89 5.53
N GLN A 169 3.25 -13.32 6.47
CA GLN A 169 2.54 -14.59 6.38
C GLN A 169 1.67 -14.66 5.11
N PHE A 170 0.98 -13.56 4.81
CA PHE A 170 0.11 -13.50 3.65
C PHE A 170 0.88 -13.63 2.32
N ILE A 171 1.99 -12.87 2.17
CA ILE A 171 2.82 -12.95 0.96
C ILE A 171 3.44 -14.33 0.80
N VAL A 172 4.02 -14.89 1.88
CA VAL A 172 4.67 -16.21 1.83
C VAL A 172 3.69 -17.31 1.41
N GLN A 173 2.48 -17.30 1.95
CA GLN A 173 1.48 -18.31 1.64
C GLN A 173 0.92 -18.22 0.22
N ASN A 174 0.88 -17.04 -0.36
CA ASN A 174 0.34 -16.80 -1.71
C ASN A 174 1.44 -16.46 -2.74
N LYS A 175 2.68 -16.82 -2.43
CA LYS A 175 3.87 -16.45 -3.22
C LYS A 175 3.73 -16.80 -4.69
N GLU A 176 3.39 -18.05 -5.00
CA GLU A 176 3.31 -18.55 -6.37
C GLU A 176 2.24 -17.83 -7.20
N GLU A 177 1.11 -17.50 -6.57
CA GLU A 177 0.05 -16.70 -7.19
C GLU A 177 0.56 -15.29 -7.52
N PHE A 178 1.18 -14.61 -6.55
CA PHE A 178 1.66 -13.25 -6.72
C PHE A 178 2.82 -13.14 -7.71
N LEU A 179 3.71 -14.13 -7.77
CA LEU A 179 4.77 -14.19 -8.78
C LEU A 179 4.19 -14.18 -10.20
N LYS A 180 3.12 -14.95 -10.44
CA LYS A 180 2.42 -14.99 -11.73
C LYS A 180 1.70 -13.68 -12.04
N LEU A 181 1.00 -13.13 -11.05
CA LEU A 181 0.19 -11.91 -11.24
C LEU A 181 1.05 -10.68 -11.52
N PHE A 182 2.18 -10.54 -10.82
CA PHE A 182 3.05 -9.38 -10.93
C PHE A 182 4.25 -9.59 -11.89
N SER A 183 4.31 -10.73 -12.60
CA SER A 183 5.41 -11.07 -13.52
C SER A 183 6.80 -10.91 -12.90
N CYS A 184 6.98 -11.43 -11.69
CA CYS A 184 8.18 -11.25 -10.90
C CYS A 184 9.17 -12.41 -11.09
N GLU A 185 9.83 -12.51 -12.24
CA GLU A 185 10.87 -13.55 -12.47
C GLU A 185 12.16 -13.30 -11.66
N TYR A 186 12.40 -12.07 -11.26
CA TYR A 186 13.63 -11.60 -10.61
C TYR A 186 13.94 -12.31 -9.27
N TYR A 187 12.97 -12.85 -8.59
CA TYR A 187 13.13 -13.45 -7.25
C TYR A 187 13.91 -14.78 -7.25
N LYS A 188 14.18 -15.38 -8.41
CA LYS A 188 14.93 -16.64 -8.49
C LYS A 188 16.40 -16.47 -8.07
N GLU A 189 16.96 -15.29 -8.28
CA GLU A 189 18.37 -14.96 -8.07
C GLU A 189 18.68 -14.31 -6.71
N LEU A 190 17.68 -14.17 -5.82
CA LEU A 190 17.91 -13.56 -4.51
C LEU A 190 18.81 -14.46 -3.63
N PRO A 191 19.69 -13.83 -2.80
CA PRO A 191 20.62 -14.57 -1.93
C PRO A 191 19.92 -15.35 -0.81
N PHE A 192 20.66 -16.24 -0.18
CA PHE A 192 20.26 -17.00 0.98
C PHE A 192 21.26 -16.78 2.13
N GLY A 193 20.77 -16.57 3.35
CA GLY A 193 21.57 -16.51 4.56
C GLY A 193 22.63 -15.40 4.58
N SER A 194 22.41 -14.34 3.83
CA SER A 194 23.36 -13.26 3.60
C SER A 194 22.94 -11.98 4.34
N LYS A 195 23.89 -11.06 4.53
CA LYS A 195 23.63 -9.71 5.02
C LYS A 195 23.31 -8.79 3.85
N VAL A 196 22.09 -8.26 3.82
CA VAL A 196 21.58 -7.40 2.73
C VAL A 196 21.30 -6.00 3.25
N LEU A 197 21.89 -4.98 2.62
CA LEU A 197 21.52 -3.59 2.78
C LEU A 197 20.59 -3.19 1.64
N LEU A 198 19.38 -2.79 1.97
CA LEU A 198 18.37 -2.35 1.01
C LEU A 198 18.02 -0.88 1.24
N TYR A 199 18.29 -0.02 0.29
CA TYR A 199 17.79 1.34 0.29
C TYR A 199 16.49 1.44 -0.50
N ILE A 200 15.37 1.74 0.18
CA ILE A 200 14.08 2.03 -0.44
C ILE A 200 13.97 3.53 -0.63
N THR A 201 14.02 3.99 -1.89
CA THR A 201 14.02 5.43 -2.17
C THR A 201 12.61 6.00 -2.09
N GLU A 202 12.51 7.28 -1.76
CA GLU A 202 11.36 8.13 -2.07
C GLU A 202 11.39 8.59 -3.55
N TRP A 203 10.74 9.71 -3.84
CA TRP A 203 10.75 10.32 -5.19
C TRP A 203 12.15 10.69 -5.67
N ASN A 204 13.06 11.01 -4.75
CA ASN A 204 14.44 11.35 -5.03
C ASN A 204 15.38 10.42 -4.26
N ILE A 205 16.60 10.27 -4.75
CA ILE A 205 17.67 9.58 -4.03
C ILE A 205 18.32 10.57 -3.06
N ASP A 206 18.33 10.22 -1.78
CA ASP A 206 18.95 11.04 -0.74
C ASP A 206 20.47 10.84 -0.71
N SER A 207 21.21 11.93 -0.80
CA SER A 207 22.69 11.92 -0.79
C SER A 207 23.28 11.50 0.55
N LYS A 208 22.58 11.72 1.67
CA LYS A 208 23.02 11.27 3.01
C LYS A 208 22.99 9.75 3.10
N ILE A 209 21.96 9.13 2.50
CA ILE A 209 21.85 7.67 2.45
C ILE A 209 22.93 7.09 1.54
N LEU A 210 23.20 7.71 0.37
CA LEU A 210 24.29 7.27 -0.49
C LEU A 210 25.66 7.34 0.20
N LYS A 211 25.92 8.41 0.97
CA LYS A 211 27.13 8.53 1.77
C LYS A 211 27.22 7.43 2.83
N PHE A 212 26.13 7.16 3.56
CA PHE A 212 26.06 6.07 4.50
C PHE A 212 26.37 4.71 3.84
N ILE A 213 25.77 4.47 2.66
CA ILE A 213 26.02 3.26 1.87
C ILE A 213 27.51 3.15 1.49
N GLU A 214 28.12 4.25 1.05
CA GLU A 214 29.54 4.28 0.68
C GLU A 214 30.45 3.94 1.88
N GLU A 215 30.12 4.46 3.07
CA GLU A 215 30.88 4.23 4.29
C GLU A 215 30.72 2.82 4.87
N HIS A 216 29.55 2.18 4.72
CA HIS A 216 29.17 0.92 5.36
C HIS A 216 28.97 -0.27 4.42
N SER A 217 29.13 -0.10 3.12
CA SER A 217 28.86 -1.17 2.12
C SER A 217 29.67 -2.46 2.39
N ASN A 218 30.87 -2.35 2.94
CA ASN A 218 31.73 -3.50 3.24
C ASN A 218 31.22 -4.39 4.40
N GLU A 219 30.21 -3.95 5.14
CA GLU A 219 29.60 -4.72 6.24
C GLU A 219 28.52 -5.70 5.71
N PHE A 220 28.17 -5.61 4.40
CA PHE A 220 27.10 -6.34 3.78
C PHE A 220 27.60 -7.15 2.58
N ASP A 221 26.99 -8.32 2.39
CA ASP A 221 27.28 -9.17 1.23
C ASP A 221 26.64 -8.60 -0.05
N TYR A 222 25.48 -7.93 0.11
CA TYR A 222 24.73 -7.32 -0.98
C TYR A 222 24.23 -5.93 -0.58
N VAL A 223 24.39 -4.98 -1.49
CA VAL A 223 23.90 -3.61 -1.33
C VAL A 223 23.02 -3.24 -2.51
N TRP A 224 21.76 -2.97 -2.23
CA TRP A 224 20.76 -2.71 -3.26
C TRP A 224 20.03 -1.39 -3.05
N ILE A 225 19.71 -0.73 -4.17
CA ILE A 225 18.80 0.41 -4.21
C ILE A 225 17.52 -0.03 -4.91
N LYS A 226 16.40 0.11 -4.23
CA LYS A 226 15.06 -0.09 -4.77
C LYS A 226 14.42 1.26 -5.05
N PRO A 227 14.41 1.72 -6.32
CA PRO A 227 13.80 3.00 -6.68
C PRO A 227 12.29 3.01 -6.41
N HIS A 228 11.76 4.20 -6.11
CA HIS A 228 10.32 4.40 -6.07
C HIS A 228 9.68 4.05 -7.42
N PRO A 229 8.48 3.44 -7.47
CA PRO A 229 7.86 2.99 -8.74
C PRO A 229 7.67 4.08 -9.80
N HIS A 230 7.62 5.35 -9.40
CA HIS A 230 7.52 6.49 -10.31
C HIS A 230 8.88 7.02 -10.80
N ASN A 231 10.01 6.57 -10.24
CA ASN A 231 11.34 6.97 -10.68
C ASN A 231 11.76 6.15 -11.91
N LYS A 232 11.67 6.77 -13.08
CA LYS A 232 12.07 6.14 -14.34
C LYS A 232 13.59 6.15 -14.57
N HIS A 233 14.30 7.10 -13.96
CA HIS A 233 15.75 7.26 -14.13
C HIS A 233 16.41 7.64 -12.80
N VAL A 234 17.44 6.88 -12.45
CA VAL A 234 18.32 7.20 -11.33
C VAL A 234 19.43 8.08 -11.85
N SER A 235 19.38 9.38 -11.59
CA SER A 235 20.38 10.36 -12.06
C SER A 235 21.53 10.60 -11.10
N ALA A 236 21.51 9.99 -9.90
CA ALA A 236 22.54 10.14 -8.90
C ALA A 236 23.78 9.29 -9.23
N LYS A 237 24.98 9.76 -8.83
CA LYS A 237 26.20 8.97 -8.87
C LYS A 237 26.11 7.89 -7.81
N ILE A 238 25.98 6.65 -8.24
CA ILE A 238 25.84 5.49 -7.36
C ILE A 238 27.23 4.98 -6.96
N PRO A 239 27.49 4.64 -5.68
CA PRO A 239 28.73 4.02 -5.23
C PRO A 239 29.01 2.70 -5.95
N SER A 240 30.30 2.35 -6.08
CA SER A 240 30.71 1.08 -6.69
C SER A 240 30.19 -0.12 -5.86
N GLY A 241 29.84 -1.21 -6.54
CA GLY A 241 29.34 -2.42 -5.87
C GLY A 241 27.86 -2.39 -5.47
N VAL A 242 27.15 -1.29 -5.76
CA VAL A 242 25.70 -1.16 -5.46
C VAL A 242 24.89 -1.56 -6.69
N THR A 243 23.89 -2.41 -6.49
CA THR A 243 22.96 -2.84 -7.55
C THR A 243 21.67 -2.04 -7.47
N ILE A 244 21.23 -1.47 -8.59
CA ILE A 244 19.92 -0.82 -8.70
C ILE A 244 18.90 -1.85 -9.17
N LEU A 245 17.87 -2.06 -8.36
CA LEU A 245 16.77 -2.98 -8.67
C LEU A 245 15.77 -2.34 -9.64
N GLY A 246 15.04 -3.17 -10.38
CA GLY A 246 13.97 -2.69 -11.26
C GLY A 246 12.85 -1.96 -10.50
N GLY A 247 12.36 -0.85 -11.07
CA GLY A 247 11.30 -0.05 -10.44
C GLY A 247 9.94 -0.76 -10.32
N ASN A 248 9.73 -1.88 -11.02
CA ASN A 248 8.51 -2.69 -10.99
C ASN A 248 8.48 -3.74 -9.87
N ILE A 249 9.57 -3.91 -9.12
CA ILE A 249 9.62 -4.82 -7.97
C ILE A 249 8.84 -4.18 -6.82
N MET A 250 7.90 -4.92 -6.22
CA MET A 250 7.23 -4.48 -4.99
C MET A 250 8.17 -4.61 -3.81
N ALA A 251 8.27 -3.56 -2.99
CA ALA A 251 9.14 -3.57 -1.81
C ALA A 251 8.67 -4.61 -0.78
N GLU A 252 7.37 -4.70 -0.54
CA GLU A 252 6.77 -5.67 0.39
C GLU A 252 7.10 -7.11 -0.01
N PHE A 253 7.05 -7.40 -1.30
CA PHE A 253 7.36 -8.73 -1.81
C PHE A 253 8.86 -9.03 -1.71
N LEU A 254 9.71 -8.06 -2.07
CA LEU A 254 11.16 -8.18 -1.98
C LEU A 254 11.61 -8.44 -0.54
N ILE A 255 11.14 -7.63 0.41
CA ILE A 255 11.48 -7.77 1.84
C ILE A 255 11.01 -9.14 2.36
N SER A 256 9.77 -9.53 2.05
CA SER A 256 9.21 -10.82 2.45
C SER A 256 10.05 -11.98 1.94
N GLU A 257 10.48 -11.93 0.68
CA GLU A 257 11.28 -12.98 0.06
C GLU A 257 12.69 -13.05 0.66
N LEU A 258 13.32 -11.91 0.92
CA LEU A 258 14.62 -11.85 1.59
C LEU A 258 14.56 -12.47 2.99
N ILE A 259 13.55 -12.11 3.78
CA ILE A 259 13.34 -12.67 5.12
C ILE A 259 13.11 -14.18 5.03
N SER A 260 12.27 -14.65 4.11
CA SER A 260 11.92 -16.06 3.95
C SER A 260 13.12 -16.93 3.56
N ARG A 261 14.14 -16.34 2.95
CA ARG A 261 15.41 -16.99 2.61
C ARG A 261 16.46 -16.94 3.73
N GLY A 262 16.10 -16.45 4.91
CA GLY A 262 16.98 -16.37 6.06
C GLY A 262 18.05 -15.29 5.98
N ASN A 263 17.85 -14.26 5.14
CA ASN A 263 18.79 -13.14 5.08
C ASN A 263 18.62 -12.19 6.27
N GLU A 264 19.73 -11.61 6.72
CA GLU A 264 19.75 -10.49 7.65
C GLU A 264 19.54 -9.19 6.86
N VAL A 265 18.35 -8.60 6.96
CA VAL A 265 17.98 -7.45 6.13
C VAL A 265 18.05 -6.15 6.92
N THR A 266 18.89 -5.22 6.46
CA THR A 266 18.93 -3.85 6.94
C THR A 266 18.34 -2.92 5.88
N ILE A 267 17.37 -2.08 6.26
CA ILE A 267 16.69 -1.18 5.31
C ILE A 267 16.96 0.28 5.67
N CYS A 268 17.52 1.03 4.73
CA CYS A 268 17.64 2.47 4.77
C CYS A 268 16.44 3.11 4.06
N HIS A 269 15.79 4.09 4.68
CA HIS A 269 14.61 4.75 4.12
C HIS A 269 14.34 6.12 4.78
N CYS A 270 13.44 6.91 4.20
CA CYS A 270 12.95 8.18 4.75
C CYS A 270 11.46 8.13 5.17
N GLY A 271 10.96 6.97 5.62
CA GLY A 271 9.55 6.81 6.03
C GLY A 271 8.74 5.90 5.11
N SER A 272 9.34 4.81 4.64
CA SER A 272 8.67 3.85 3.76
C SER A 272 7.57 3.06 4.48
N THR A 273 6.38 3.02 3.88
CA THR A 273 5.26 2.17 4.32
C THR A 273 5.64 0.69 4.41
N SER A 274 6.40 0.19 3.45
CA SER A 274 6.74 -1.23 3.37
C SER A 274 7.50 -1.73 4.60
N VAL A 275 8.23 -0.84 5.28
CA VAL A 275 9.05 -1.19 6.46
C VAL A 275 8.18 -1.56 7.66
N ILE A 276 7.05 -0.86 7.88
CA ILE A 276 6.21 -1.06 9.08
C ILE A 276 5.63 -2.48 9.19
N TYR A 277 5.46 -3.16 8.07
CA TYR A 277 4.91 -4.52 8.06
C TYR A 277 5.90 -5.61 8.48
N PHE A 278 7.19 -5.29 8.56
CA PHE A 278 8.28 -6.26 8.78
C PHE A 278 9.23 -5.86 9.92
N MET A 279 8.87 -4.87 10.72
CA MET A 279 9.76 -4.26 11.71
C MET A 279 10.35 -5.24 12.73
N ASP A 280 9.61 -6.30 13.06
CA ASP A 280 10.08 -7.36 13.97
C ASP A 280 11.07 -8.34 13.31
N LYS A 281 11.31 -8.24 12.01
CA LYS A 281 12.14 -9.15 11.20
C LYS A 281 13.31 -8.49 10.49
N ILE A 282 13.39 -7.16 10.54
CA ILE A 282 14.41 -6.39 9.83
C ILE A 282 15.09 -5.38 10.76
N LYS A 283 16.29 -4.92 10.40
CA LYS A 283 16.88 -3.73 10.97
C LYS A 283 16.49 -2.52 10.12
N SER A 284 15.84 -1.54 10.71
CA SER A 284 15.40 -0.31 10.03
C SER A 284 16.29 0.86 10.42
N ILE A 285 16.77 1.62 9.42
CA ILE A 285 17.53 2.84 9.61
C ILE A 285 16.76 3.97 8.92
N LEU A 286 16.14 4.82 9.73
CA LEU A 286 15.40 5.98 9.26
C LEU A 286 16.32 7.18 9.12
N PHE A 287 16.36 7.76 7.94
CA PHE A 287 17.07 9.00 7.65
C PHE A 287 16.12 10.20 7.62
N GLU A 288 16.57 11.31 8.19
CA GLU A 288 15.82 12.57 8.09
C GLU A 288 15.87 13.10 6.66
N SER A 289 14.69 13.30 6.08
CA SER A 289 14.57 13.91 4.75
C SER A 289 15.02 15.37 4.76
N VAL A 290 15.63 15.81 3.66
CA VAL A 290 16.09 17.20 3.49
C VAL A 290 14.92 18.16 3.29
N ASP A 291 13.73 17.67 2.89
CA ASP A 291 12.53 18.46 2.69
C ASP A 291 11.81 18.78 4.01
N SER A 292 11.69 20.07 4.34
CA SER A 292 11.03 20.55 5.56
C SER A 292 9.57 20.07 5.71
N ALA A 293 8.88 19.82 4.60
CA ALA A 293 7.54 19.22 4.59
C ALA A 293 7.53 17.77 5.11
N ASN A 294 8.66 17.07 5.02
CA ASN A 294 8.79 15.68 5.46
C ASN A 294 9.20 15.56 6.93
N PHE A 295 9.66 16.62 7.58
CA PHE A 295 10.11 16.57 8.99
C PHE A 295 8.95 16.25 9.95
N GLU A 296 7.79 16.88 9.77
CA GLU A 296 6.59 16.58 10.57
C GLU A 296 6.12 15.14 10.35
N TRP A 297 6.20 14.66 9.11
CA TRP A 297 5.90 13.27 8.76
C TRP A 297 6.84 12.28 9.43
N GLN A 298 8.14 12.56 9.50
CA GLN A 298 9.14 11.69 10.12
C GLN A 298 8.99 11.57 11.63
N SER A 299 8.68 12.67 12.31
CA SER A 299 8.38 12.65 13.74
C SER A 299 7.18 11.74 14.03
N LYS A 300 6.12 11.86 13.23
CA LYS A 300 4.93 10.99 13.32
C LYS A 300 5.25 9.54 12.98
N TYR A 301 6.11 9.30 11.99
CA TYR A 301 6.58 7.97 11.63
C TYR A 301 7.28 7.29 12.81
N ASN A 302 8.22 7.98 13.48
CA ASN A 302 8.92 7.44 14.64
C ASN A 302 7.96 7.08 15.78
N THR A 303 6.97 7.93 16.05
CA THR A 303 5.94 7.66 17.05
C THR A 303 5.14 6.41 16.69
N LEU A 304 4.69 6.31 15.44
CA LEU A 304 3.93 5.15 14.95
C LEU A 304 4.74 3.85 15.06
N VAL A 305 6.01 3.89 14.64
CA VAL A 305 6.93 2.76 14.72
C VAL A 305 7.08 2.28 16.16
N HIS A 306 7.24 3.21 17.10
CA HIS A 306 7.32 2.89 18.52
C HIS A 306 6.00 2.25 19.03
N GLU A 307 4.86 2.81 18.68
CA GLU A 307 3.55 2.25 19.06
C GLU A 307 3.30 0.85 18.48
N ILE A 308 3.72 0.59 17.23
CA ILE A 308 3.63 -0.74 16.62
C ILE A 308 4.53 -1.73 17.36
N SER A 309 5.72 -1.34 17.76
CA SER A 309 6.66 -2.22 18.47
C SER A 309 6.21 -2.59 19.89
N LEU A 310 5.31 -1.81 20.49
CA LEU A 310 4.75 -2.05 21.83
C LEU A 310 3.50 -2.93 21.82
N ASN A 311 2.88 -3.17 20.68
CA ASN A 311 1.61 -3.90 20.52
C ASN A 311 1.74 -5.23 19.80
#